data_be4f0b274e21266f112736dc56f1456e
#
_entry.id   be4f0b274e21266f112736dc56f1456e
#
_cell.length_a   1.000
_cell.length_b   1.000
_cell.length_c   1.000
_cell.angle_alpha   90.00
_cell.angle_beta   90.00
_cell.angle_gamma   90.00
#
_symmetry.space_group_name_H-M   'P 1'
#
loop_
_entity.id
_entity.type
_entity.pdbx_description
1 polymer ?
#
loop_
_entity_poly.entity_id
_entity_poly.type
_entity_poly.pdbx_seq_one_letter_code
_entity_poly.pdbx_strand_id
1 'polypeptide(L)'
;MARSELTEPDAAPETVRQKAQRDYERFAKSGLPTSLEQYLLDQYDLDVTAEYAGFPIKNPWGKASGQLSMTARQVEEDVAAGLGFVVLKTVIAQDEHGDQSMAAWAIPEARMVTEPIVGQSGEPGWTITWKGRGWWQPFEAYLQLIRDARRIADGSGTLIVPSCKYHLPSPNEPEWRVGEYDFTTAKLLEAWQPNGSPMPLEKDFSPTLAGSDLAAAKAKILEWLRVVPKLIHTAASRSGLGQVRVGMKLFNALFDDAFQLEMFDTIHGEAIDRPEFFIYANRMFDPHREFDGQRGVAYGGPDLSDRNLRVLDQWRSKTHTRSVSERLSADSTNDSSLTRRVSEHLPWSATGNITTGRMAVEYLLRGATSFQLHTFFQLPAEQYSMKVGNRTQRALHELCFHPQTGFVVWLHHLANQLGLSSRPIRLLDVARDSLSAR
;
A
#
# COMPACT_ATOMS: atom_id res chain seq x y z
N MET A 1 -20.03 8.79 -8.79
CA MET A 1 -20.01 7.95 -7.59
C MET A 1 -19.51 6.58 -8.02
N ALA A 2 -18.34 6.14 -7.54
CA ALA A 2 -18.06 4.72 -7.57
C ALA A 2 -19.11 4.08 -6.66
N ARG A 3 -20.00 3.26 -7.20
CA ARG A 3 -20.95 2.52 -6.37
C ARG A 3 -20.13 1.58 -5.51
N SER A 4 -20.25 1.68 -4.17
CA SER A 4 -19.84 0.59 -3.30
C SER A 4 -20.49 -0.68 -3.83
N GLU A 5 -19.69 -1.67 -4.22
CA GLU A 5 -20.24 -2.94 -4.70
C GLU A 5 -20.78 -3.77 -3.54
N LEU A 6 -20.33 -3.47 -2.32
CA LEU A 6 -20.85 -4.05 -1.10
C LEU A 6 -22.10 -3.28 -0.68
N THR A 7 -23.25 -3.87 -0.92
CA THR A 7 -24.53 -3.45 -0.34
C THR A 7 -24.51 -3.68 1.18
N GLU A 8 -25.58 -3.39 1.92
CA GLU A 8 -25.65 -3.55 3.38
C GLU A 8 -25.07 -4.89 3.89
N PRO A 9 -24.49 -4.95 5.12
CA PRO A 9 -23.82 -6.15 5.64
C PRO A 9 -24.78 -7.31 6.02
N ASP A 10 -25.94 -7.36 5.41
CA ASP A 10 -27.02 -8.29 5.74
C ASP A 10 -26.66 -9.76 5.46
N ALA A 11 -25.70 -10.02 4.57
CA ALA A 11 -25.23 -11.37 4.30
C ALA A 11 -24.27 -11.92 5.39
N ALA A 12 -23.74 -11.07 6.29
CA ALA A 12 -22.98 -11.55 7.42
C ALA A 12 -23.91 -12.23 8.44
N PRO A 13 -23.57 -13.44 8.96
CA PRO A 13 -24.38 -14.12 9.95
C PRO A 13 -24.66 -13.25 11.18
N GLU A 14 -25.87 -13.25 11.68
CA GLU A 14 -26.26 -12.48 12.87
C GLU A 14 -25.37 -12.80 14.08
N THR A 15 -24.98 -14.07 14.23
CA THR A 15 -24.07 -14.52 15.27
C THR A 15 -22.69 -13.84 15.18
N VAL A 16 -22.18 -13.60 13.97
CA VAL A 16 -20.92 -12.87 13.74
C VAL A 16 -21.08 -11.41 14.11
N ARG A 17 -22.17 -10.76 13.69
CA ARG A 17 -22.45 -9.34 14.00
C ARG A 17 -22.56 -9.11 15.50
N GLN A 18 -23.33 -9.93 16.19
CA GLN A 18 -23.50 -9.85 17.66
C GLN A 18 -22.20 -10.13 18.42
N LYS A 19 -21.37 -11.06 17.93
CA LYS A 19 -20.07 -11.34 18.50
C LYS A 19 -19.13 -10.16 18.30
N ALA A 20 -19.07 -9.58 17.11
CA ALA A 20 -18.26 -8.41 16.82
C ALA A 20 -18.63 -7.23 17.71
N GLN A 21 -19.93 -6.98 17.94
CA GLN A 21 -20.40 -5.96 18.87
C GLN A 21 -19.88 -6.20 20.30
N ARG A 22 -20.01 -7.42 20.81
CA ARG A 22 -19.50 -7.75 22.16
C ARG A 22 -17.99 -7.61 22.27
N ASP A 23 -17.25 -8.03 21.27
CA ASP A 23 -15.80 -7.93 21.24
C ASP A 23 -15.33 -6.48 21.11
N TYR A 24 -16.02 -5.68 20.31
CA TYR A 24 -15.77 -4.23 20.21
C TYR A 24 -15.91 -3.55 21.56
N GLU A 25 -17.01 -3.78 22.28
CA GLU A 25 -17.24 -3.22 23.61
C GLU A 25 -16.23 -3.71 24.65
N ARG A 26 -15.86 -4.98 24.59
CA ARG A 26 -14.88 -5.59 25.49
C ARG A 26 -13.49 -5.04 25.25
N PHE A 27 -13.01 -5.04 24.00
CA PHE A 27 -11.66 -4.58 23.66
C PHE A 27 -11.48 -3.08 23.83
N ALA A 28 -12.54 -2.29 23.70
CA ALA A 28 -12.51 -0.87 24.03
C ALA A 28 -12.01 -0.61 25.47
N LYS A 29 -12.23 -1.55 26.40
CA LYS A 29 -11.88 -1.46 27.82
C LYS A 29 -10.63 -2.26 28.17
N SER A 30 -10.45 -3.44 27.60
CA SER A 30 -9.40 -4.39 27.98
C SER A 30 -8.17 -4.41 27.06
N GLY A 31 -8.24 -3.74 25.90
CA GLY A 31 -7.22 -3.86 24.86
C GLY A 31 -7.47 -5.05 23.92
N LEU A 32 -6.75 -5.05 22.80
CA LEU A 32 -6.80 -6.13 21.82
C LEU A 32 -6.16 -7.41 22.37
N PRO A 33 -6.53 -8.59 21.81
CA PRO A 33 -5.84 -9.84 22.15
C PRO A 33 -4.36 -9.77 21.73
N THR A 34 -3.51 -10.54 22.44
CA THR A 34 -2.05 -10.57 22.19
C THR A 34 -1.71 -10.98 20.76
N SER A 35 -2.43 -11.94 20.20
CA SER A 35 -2.36 -12.32 18.78
C SER A 35 -3.74 -12.07 18.16
N LEU A 36 -3.83 -11.01 17.37
CA LEU A 36 -5.07 -10.64 16.68
C LEU A 36 -5.44 -11.72 15.65
N GLU A 37 -4.48 -12.19 14.86
CA GLU A 37 -4.68 -13.20 13.83
C GLU A 37 -5.16 -14.53 14.40
N GLN A 38 -4.56 -14.99 15.50
CA GLN A 38 -5.01 -16.22 16.17
C GLN A 38 -6.42 -16.05 16.73
N TYR A 39 -6.71 -14.90 17.32
CA TYR A 39 -8.04 -14.60 17.83
C TYR A 39 -9.10 -14.63 16.72
N LEU A 40 -8.79 -14.04 15.55
CA LEU A 40 -9.70 -14.04 14.41
C LEU A 40 -9.92 -15.46 13.87
N LEU A 41 -8.87 -16.27 13.83
CA LEU A 41 -8.96 -17.67 13.43
C LEU A 41 -9.87 -18.47 14.40
N ASP A 42 -9.57 -18.41 15.69
CA ASP A 42 -10.25 -19.23 16.70
C ASP A 42 -11.70 -18.80 16.95
N GLN A 43 -11.97 -17.50 16.84
CA GLN A 43 -13.24 -16.94 17.26
C GLN A 43 -14.17 -16.56 16.12
N TYR A 44 -13.65 -16.43 14.91
CA TYR A 44 -14.42 -16.00 13.74
C TYR A 44 -14.23 -16.91 12.53
N ASP A 45 -13.45 -17.99 12.65
CA ASP A 45 -13.09 -18.86 11.52
C ASP A 45 -12.48 -18.05 10.34
N LEU A 46 -11.69 -17.02 10.64
CA LEU A 46 -11.02 -16.16 9.67
C LEU A 46 -9.51 -16.36 9.71
N ASP A 47 -8.93 -16.93 8.66
CA ASP A 47 -7.49 -16.90 8.41
C ASP A 47 -7.16 -15.61 7.65
N VAL A 48 -6.63 -14.65 8.38
CA VAL A 48 -6.24 -13.33 7.86
C VAL A 48 -4.78 -13.26 7.41
N THR A 49 -4.10 -14.41 7.29
CA THR A 49 -2.79 -14.46 6.65
C THR A 49 -2.86 -13.81 5.29
N ALA A 50 -1.92 -12.93 5.01
CA ALA A 50 -1.92 -12.06 3.86
C ALA A 50 -0.57 -12.10 3.14
N GLU A 51 -0.40 -11.31 2.10
CA GLU A 51 0.82 -11.21 1.33
C GLU A 51 1.21 -9.75 1.09
N TYR A 52 2.50 -9.46 1.22
CA TYR A 52 3.10 -8.19 0.82
C TYR A 52 4.39 -8.46 0.05
N ALA A 53 4.51 -7.90 -1.15
CA ALA A 53 5.68 -8.09 -2.02
C ALA A 53 6.02 -9.57 -2.30
N GLY A 54 5.05 -10.48 -2.30
CA GLY A 54 5.26 -11.93 -2.42
C GLY A 54 5.80 -12.60 -1.16
N PHE A 55 5.83 -11.90 -0.02
CA PHE A 55 6.14 -12.47 1.27
C PHE A 55 4.87 -12.71 2.08
N PRO A 56 4.74 -13.86 2.73
CA PRO A 56 3.63 -14.07 3.66
C PRO A 56 3.78 -13.13 4.87
N ILE A 57 2.67 -12.52 5.28
CA ILE A 57 2.55 -11.69 6.47
C ILE A 57 1.40 -12.18 7.34
N LYS A 58 1.51 -12.02 8.66
CA LYS A 58 0.55 -12.57 9.63
C LYS A 58 -0.86 -12.02 9.49
N ASN A 59 -1.01 -10.77 9.02
CA ASN A 59 -2.30 -10.13 8.73
C ASN A 59 -2.11 -9.00 7.70
N PRO A 60 -3.16 -8.49 7.05
CA PRO A 60 -3.04 -7.54 5.95
C PRO A 60 -2.72 -6.10 6.37
N TRP A 61 -2.68 -5.79 7.68
CA TRP A 61 -2.55 -4.42 8.16
C TRP A 61 -1.11 -3.97 8.23
N GLY A 62 -0.80 -2.82 7.63
CA GLY A 62 0.54 -2.26 7.64
C GLY A 62 0.59 -0.76 7.81
N LYS A 63 1.74 -0.29 8.32
CA LYS A 63 2.08 1.12 8.41
C LYS A 63 2.66 1.60 7.09
N ALA A 64 2.04 2.59 6.47
CA ALA A 64 2.62 3.24 5.29
C ALA A 64 3.80 4.13 5.68
N SER A 65 4.75 4.28 4.76
CA SER A 65 5.90 5.18 4.92
C SER A 65 5.45 6.58 5.32
N GLY A 66 5.99 7.08 6.43
CA GLY A 66 5.63 8.40 6.94
C GLY A 66 6.38 8.74 8.23
N GLN A 67 5.94 9.80 8.90
CA GLN A 67 6.54 10.25 10.18
C GLN A 67 6.30 9.29 11.35
N LEU A 68 5.42 8.29 11.20
CA LEU A 68 5.15 7.28 12.23
C LEU A 68 6.04 6.04 12.09
N SER A 69 7.03 6.06 11.18
CA SER A 69 7.98 4.97 10.93
C SER A 69 9.40 5.50 10.73
N MET A 70 9.80 6.47 11.57
CA MET A 70 11.11 7.14 11.54
C MET A 70 12.07 6.70 12.63
N THR A 71 11.61 5.97 13.64
CA THR A 71 12.43 5.60 14.79
C THR A 71 12.23 4.13 15.16
N ALA A 72 13.27 3.53 15.73
CA ALA A 72 13.20 2.16 16.25
C ALA A 72 12.05 1.99 17.25
N ARG A 73 11.81 2.96 18.13
CA ARG A 73 10.69 2.94 19.10
C ARG A 73 9.33 2.89 18.41
N GLN A 74 9.13 3.66 17.33
CA GLN A 74 7.86 3.61 16.57
C GLN A 74 7.66 2.24 15.92
N VAL A 75 8.72 1.63 15.39
CA VAL A 75 8.68 0.27 14.85
C VAL A 75 8.35 -0.75 15.96
N GLU A 76 8.95 -0.63 17.13
CA GLU A 76 8.67 -1.47 18.28
C GLU A 76 7.19 -1.38 18.72
N GLU A 77 6.65 -0.16 18.78
CA GLU A 77 5.23 0.08 19.08
C GLU A 77 4.29 -0.56 18.04
N ASP A 78 4.67 -0.56 16.76
CA ASP A 78 3.90 -1.15 15.66
C ASP A 78 3.99 -2.68 15.64
N VAL A 79 5.16 -3.25 15.90
CA VAL A 79 5.37 -4.69 16.06
C VAL A 79 4.58 -5.22 17.26
N ALA A 80 4.65 -4.51 18.40
CA ALA A 80 3.89 -4.85 19.59
C ALA A 80 2.37 -4.69 19.40
N ALA A 81 1.93 -3.81 18.52
CA ALA A 81 0.51 -3.67 18.16
C ALA A 81 0.03 -4.79 17.23
N GLY A 82 0.92 -5.60 16.67
CA GLY A 82 0.58 -6.75 15.85
C GLY A 82 0.43 -6.45 14.36
N LEU A 83 1.02 -5.37 13.82
CA LEU A 83 0.98 -5.12 12.37
C LEU A 83 1.67 -6.23 11.57
N GLY A 84 1.11 -6.55 10.40
CA GLY A 84 1.69 -7.50 9.46
C GLY A 84 2.94 -6.97 8.76
N PHE A 85 3.03 -5.65 8.53
CA PHE A 85 4.22 -5.03 7.97
C PHE A 85 4.36 -3.55 8.36
N VAL A 86 5.59 -3.03 8.27
CA VAL A 86 5.92 -1.62 8.51
C VAL A 86 6.83 -1.12 7.39
N VAL A 87 6.35 -0.09 6.67
CA VAL A 87 7.15 0.59 5.68
C VAL A 87 7.87 1.77 6.35
N LEU A 88 9.20 1.74 6.33
CA LEU A 88 10.01 2.79 6.93
C LEU A 88 9.88 4.11 6.17
N LYS A 89 10.16 5.23 6.85
CA LYS A 89 10.17 6.55 6.23
C LYS A 89 11.00 6.55 4.95
N THR A 90 10.47 7.14 3.88
CA THR A 90 11.15 7.21 2.59
C THR A 90 12.47 7.98 2.70
N VAL A 91 13.58 7.30 2.43
CA VAL A 91 14.90 7.94 2.31
C VAL A 91 15.07 8.56 0.92
N ILE A 92 15.85 9.63 0.83
CA ILE A 92 16.26 10.22 -0.45
C ILE A 92 17.54 9.53 -0.90
N ALA A 93 17.55 9.03 -2.13
CA ALA A 93 18.74 8.42 -2.72
C ALA A 93 19.88 9.43 -2.84
N GLN A 94 21.10 8.94 -2.72
CA GLN A 94 22.33 9.71 -2.89
C GLN A 94 23.37 8.88 -3.63
N ASP A 95 24.34 9.55 -4.23
CA ASP A 95 25.52 8.92 -4.81
C ASP A 95 26.64 8.70 -3.79
N GLU A 96 27.79 8.22 -4.24
CA GLU A 96 28.97 7.95 -3.40
C GLU A 96 29.59 9.20 -2.75
N HIS A 97 29.31 10.39 -3.30
CA HIS A 97 29.76 11.67 -2.76
C HIS A 97 28.76 12.27 -1.77
N GLY A 98 27.59 11.66 -1.62
CA GLY A 98 26.49 12.14 -0.79
C GLY A 98 25.58 13.14 -1.49
N ASP A 99 25.74 13.34 -2.80
CA ASP A 99 24.89 14.23 -3.58
C ASP A 99 23.51 13.59 -3.83
N GLN A 100 22.46 14.37 -3.59
CA GLN A 100 21.06 13.96 -3.70
C GLN A 100 20.32 14.83 -4.73
N SER A 101 19.95 14.28 -5.88
CA SER A 101 19.18 15.02 -6.89
C SER A 101 17.81 15.47 -6.39
N MET A 102 17.24 14.71 -5.45
CA MET A 102 15.93 14.95 -4.86
C MET A 102 16.01 15.58 -3.45
N ALA A 103 17.11 16.25 -3.11
CA ALA A 103 17.38 16.86 -1.78
C ALA A 103 16.24 17.78 -1.30
N ALA A 104 15.57 18.49 -2.21
CA ALA A 104 14.41 19.34 -1.90
C ALA A 104 13.25 18.60 -1.22
N TRP A 105 13.25 17.26 -1.24
CA TRP A 105 12.27 16.41 -0.56
C TRP A 105 12.69 16.05 0.87
N ALA A 106 13.93 16.28 1.27
CA ALA A 106 14.44 16.08 2.62
C ALA A 106 14.15 17.30 3.49
N ILE A 107 12.90 17.41 3.96
CA ILE A 107 12.46 18.56 4.77
C ILE A 107 12.56 18.21 6.25
N PRO A 108 13.30 19.00 7.07
CA PRO A 108 13.47 18.74 8.52
C PRO A 108 12.17 18.76 9.30
N GLU A 109 11.16 19.51 8.83
CA GLU A 109 9.88 19.58 9.49
C GLU A 109 9.04 18.33 9.18
N ALA A 110 8.87 17.48 10.18
CA ALA A 110 8.08 16.24 10.08
C ALA A 110 6.64 16.40 10.63
N ARG A 111 6.13 17.62 10.78
CA ARG A 111 4.78 17.85 11.30
C ARG A 111 3.74 17.60 10.22
N MET A 112 3.06 16.48 10.35
CA MET A 112 1.87 16.14 9.56
C MET A 112 0.67 16.20 10.50
N VAL A 113 -0.28 17.06 10.20
CA VAL A 113 -1.49 17.27 11.00
C VAL A 113 -2.67 16.66 10.25
N THR A 114 -3.49 15.89 10.96
CA THR A 114 -4.75 15.38 10.41
C THR A 114 -5.79 16.48 10.45
N GLU A 115 -6.48 16.67 9.32
CA GLU A 115 -7.57 17.62 9.17
C GLU A 115 -8.82 16.92 8.64
N PRO A 116 -10.02 17.33 9.11
CA PRO A 116 -11.26 16.86 8.52
C PRO A 116 -11.39 17.38 7.09
N ILE A 117 -11.97 16.57 6.22
CA ILE A 117 -12.25 16.90 4.83
C ILE A 117 -13.61 16.33 4.45
N VAL A 118 -14.29 16.99 3.54
CA VAL A 118 -15.53 16.48 2.93
C VAL A 118 -15.24 16.21 1.45
N GLY A 119 -15.54 15.02 1.00
CA GLY A 119 -15.43 14.63 -0.41
C GLY A 119 -16.48 15.29 -1.27
N GLN A 120 -16.32 15.22 -2.59
CA GLN A 120 -17.29 15.71 -3.57
C GLN A 120 -18.65 15.00 -3.47
N SER A 121 -18.65 13.76 -2.98
CA SER A 121 -19.86 12.98 -2.67
C SER A 121 -20.62 13.50 -1.44
N GLY A 122 -20.05 14.43 -0.67
CA GLY A 122 -20.56 14.85 0.63
C GLY A 122 -20.11 13.95 1.80
N GLU A 123 -19.34 12.90 1.55
CA GLU A 123 -18.84 11.99 2.58
C GLU A 123 -17.75 12.67 3.42
N PRO A 124 -17.86 12.65 4.77
CA PRO A 124 -16.81 13.16 5.63
C PRO A 124 -15.62 12.19 5.71
N GLY A 125 -14.44 12.74 5.91
CA GLY A 125 -13.22 11.96 6.03
C GLY A 125 -12.07 12.76 6.61
N TRP A 126 -10.87 12.25 6.45
CA TRP A 126 -9.66 12.85 6.97
C TRP A 126 -8.58 12.97 5.89
N THR A 127 -7.86 14.07 5.90
CA THR A 127 -6.64 14.25 5.14
C THR A 127 -5.46 14.51 6.05
N ILE A 128 -4.27 14.52 5.50
CA ILE A 128 -3.05 14.93 6.20
C ILE A 128 -2.46 16.14 5.48
N THR A 129 -2.22 17.20 6.22
CA THR A 129 -1.42 18.33 5.76
C THR A 129 0.03 17.90 5.59
N TRP A 130 0.66 18.38 4.51
CA TRP A 130 1.88 17.79 4.05
C TRP A 130 3.11 18.66 4.31
N LYS A 131 3.63 18.52 5.52
CA LYS A 131 4.96 19.02 5.88
C LYS A 131 5.82 17.80 6.23
N GLY A 132 7.04 17.69 5.69
CA GLY A 132 7.93 16.55 5.92
C GLY A 132 7.77 15.42 4.89
N ARG A 133 8.48 15.53 3.79
CA ARG A 133 8.29 14.67 2.62
C ARG A 133 9.19 13.44 2.62
N GLY A 134 10.47 13.58 2.94
CA GLY A 134 11.45 12.50 2.94
C GLY A 134 12.20 12.41 4.26
N TRP A 135 13.08 11.43 4.35
CA TRP A 135 14.05 11.33 5.42
C TRP A 135 15.05 12.49 5.32
N TRP A 136 15.24 13.21 6.40
CA TRP A 136 16.07 14.43 6.45
C TRP A 136 17.31 14.30 7.33
N GLN A 137 17.41 13.21 8.10
CA GLN A 137 18.61 12.91 8.90
C GLN A 137 19.70 12.29 8.02
N PRO A 138 20.94 12.14 8.51
CA PRO A 138 22.00 11.49 7.76
C PRO A 138 21.59 10.11 7.20
N PHE A 139 22.10 9.79 6.03
CA PHE A 139 21.79 8.53 5.36
C PHE A 139 22.17 7.30 6.21
N GLU A 140 23.33 7.36 6.91
CA GLU A 140 23.76 6.28 7.80
C GLU A 140 22.77 6.03 8.95
N ALA A 141 22.11 7.07 9.46
CA ALA A 141 21.08 6.91 10.47
C ALA A 141 19.86 6.13 9.92
N TYR A 142 19.55 6.25 8.63
CA TYR A 142 18.52 5.45 7.98
C TYR A 142 18.96 3.98 7.85
N LEU A 143 20.20 3.74 7.45
CA LEU A 143 20.75 2.38 7.38
C LEU A 143 20.74 1.71 8.76
N GLN A 144 21.03 2.46 9.81
CA GLN A 144 20.92 1.97 11.18
C GLN A 144 19.46 1.67 11.56
N LEU A 145 18.50 2.52 11.15
CA LEU A 145 17.08 2.27 11.36
C LEU A 145 16.63 0.95 10.70
N ILE A 146 17.13 0.62 9.51
CA ILE A 146 16.83 -0.67 8.85
C ILE A 146 17.32 -1.84 9.72
N ARG A 147 18.57 -1.78 10.19
CA ARG A 147 19.16 -2.84 11.04
C ARG A 147 18.36 -3.04 12.32
N ASP A 148 18.02 -1.93 13.00
CA ASP A 148 17.26 -1.96 14.25
C ASP A 148 15.83 -2.45 14.03
N ALA A 149 15.15 -1.96 13.00
CA ALA A 149 13.78 -2.37 12.66
C ALA A 149 13.69 -3.87 12.39
N ARG A 150 14.64 -4.42 11.61
CA ARG A 150 14.70 -5.86 11.34
C ARG A 150 14.92 -6.69 12.61
N ARG A 151 15.83 -6.24 13.48
CA ARG A 151 16.10 -6.89 14.76
C ARG A 151 14.86 -6.86 15.67
N ILE A 152 14.13 -5.74 15.71
CA ILE A 152 12.88 -5.60 16.49
C ILE A 152 11.80 -6.53 15.96
N ALA A 153 11.70 -6.66 14.63
CA ALA A 153 10.67 -7.47 13.99
C ALA A 153 11.00 -8.97 13.93
N ASP A 154 12.22 -9.35 14.30
CA ASP A 154 12.66 -10.76 14.26
C ASP A 154 11.76 -11.67 15.10
N GLY A 155 11.29 -12.75 14.51
CA GLY A 155 10.37 -13.71 15.13
C GLY A 155 8.94 -13.19 15.36
N SER A 156 8.64 -11.94 15.07
CA SER A 156 7.31 -11.33 15.31
C SER A 156 6.27 -11.60 14.22
N GLY A 157 6.72 -12.04 13.04
CA GLY A 157 5.88 -12.15 11.82
C GLY A 157 5.53 -10.81 11.18
N THR A 158 6.16 -9.71 11.59
CA THR A 158 6.02 -8.38 10.99
C THR A 158 7.12 -8.17 9.95
N LEU A 159 6.76 -7.89 8.71
CA LEU A 159 7.70 -7.60 7.64
C LEU A 159 8.14 -6.12 7.70
N ILE A 160 9.45 -5.87 7.66
CA ILE A 160 10.00 -4.52 7.51
C ILE A 160 10.25 -4.24 6.04
N VAL A 161 9.89 -3.03 5.60
CA VAL A 161 9.98 -2.62 4.20
C VAL A 161 10.71 -1.27 4.12
N PRO A 162 11.95 -1.22 3.64
CA PRO A 162 12.59 0.05 3.29
C PRO A 162 11.83 0.78 2.19
N SER A 163 11.86 2.11 2.21
CA SER A 163 11.27 2.95 1.17
C SER A 163 12.29 3.99 0.71
N CYS A 164 12.41 4.17 -0.61
CA CYS A 164 13.39 5.06 -1.20
C CYS A 164 12.80 5.93 -2.31
N LYS A 165 13.26 7.17 -2.37
CA LYS A 165 12.99 8.11 -3.45
C LYS A 165 14.27 8.29 -4.25
N TYR A 166 14.34 7.59 -5.39
CA TYR A 166 15.42 7.72 -6.36
C TYR A 166 15.14 8.87 -7.33
N HIS A 167 16.18 9.32 -8.02
CA HIS A 167 16.10 10.27 -9.10
C HIS A 167 15.05 9.91 -10.14
N LEU A 168 14.28 10.91 -10.54
CA LEU A 168 13.36 10.86 -11.66
C LEU A 168 13.66 12.07 -12.55
N PRO A 169 14.27 11.89 -13.72
CA PRO A 169 14.64 13.01 -14.58
C PRO A 169 13.41 13.79 -15.04
N SER A 170 13.49 15.11 -14.97
CA SER A 170 12.46 16.00 -15.52
C SER A 170 12.37 15.87 -17.06
N PRO A 171 11.32 16.38 -17.73
CA PRO A 171 11.27 16.37 -19.19
C PRO A 171 12.45 17.06 -19.87
N ASN A 172 13.07 18.03 -19.19
CA ASN A 172 14.21 18.79 -19.70
C ASN A 172 15.56 18.19 -19.28
N GLU A 173 15.58 17.11 -18.51
CA GLU A 173 16.78 16.43 -18.06
C GLU A 173 16.92 15.10 -18.80
N PRO A 174 17.90 14.97 -19.71
CA PRO A 174 18.01 13.79 -20.58
C PRO A 174 18.59 12.57 -19.86
N GLU A 175 19.35 12.77 -18.79
CA GLU A 175 20.16 11.72 -18.20
C GLU A 175 19.62 11.23 -16.86
N TRP A 176 19.75 9.92 -16.65
CA TRP A 176 19.48 9.25 -15.36
C TRP A 176 20.72 9.34 -14.47
N ARG A 177 20.54 9.68 -13.20
CA ARG A 177 21.62 9.65 -12.21
C ARG A 177 21.85 8.24 -11.69
N VAL A 178 22.41 7.39 -12.54
CA VAL A 178 22.63 5.97 -12.25
C VAL A 178 23.46 5.76 -11.00
N GLY A 179 24.42 6.64 -10.70
CA GLY A 179 25.23 6.59 -9.48
C GLY A 179 24.40 6.62 -8.18
N GLU A 180 23.30 7.40 -8.14
CA GLU A 180 22.39 7.39 -6.99
C GLU A 180 21.71 6.03 -6.83
N TYR A 181 21.31 5.38 -7.94
CA TYR A 181 20.71 4.03 -7.90
C TYR A 181 21.72 3.00 -7.42
N ASP A 182 22.93 3.00 -8.00
CA ASP A 182 23.96 2.01 -7.69
C ASP A 182 24.41 2.12 -6.21
N PHE A 183 24.77 3.31 -5.76
CA PHE A 183 25.26 3.53 -4.39
C PHE A 183 24.17 3.28 -3.35
N THR A 184 23.00 3.91 -3.53
CA THR A 184 21.93 3.80 -2.54
C THR A 184 21.41 2.35 -2.43
N THR A 185 21.19 1.66 -3.56
CA THR A 185 20.69 0.27 -3.53
C THR A 185 21.70 -0.65 -2.86
N ALA A 186 23.01 -0.50 -3.16
CA ALA A 186 24.05 -1.29 -2.50
C ALA A 186 24.07 -1.06 -0.98
N LYS A 187 23.97 0.19 -0.53
CA LYS A 187 23.96 0.52 0.91
C LYS A 187 22.70 0.03 1.63
N LEU A 188 21.54 0.11 0.99
CA LEU A 188 20.30 -0.47 1.53
C LEU A 188 20.40 -1.99 1.68
N LEU A 189 20.96 -2.69 0.68
CA LEU A 189 21.22 -4.14 0.74
C LEU A 189 22.25 -4.51 1.82
N GLU A 190 23.31 -3.73 1.95
CA GLU A 190 24.30 -3.90 3.02
C GLU A 190 23.66 -3.80 4.41
N ALA A 191 22.79 -2.80 4.62
CA ALA A 191 22.04 -2.64 5.87
C ALA A 191 20.98 -3.74 6.07
N TRP A 192 20.38 -4.20 4.99
CA TRP A 192 19.38 -5.28 5.00
C TRP A 192 19.99 -6.61 5.39
N GLN A 193 21.25 -6.88 5.04
CA GLN A 193 21.94 -8.15 5.29
C GLN A 193 21.10 -9.35 4.84
N PRO A 194 20.91 -9.54 3.53
CA PRO A 194 20.03 -10.59 3.03
C PRO A 194 20.59 -11.97 3.32
N ASN A 195 19.93 -12.72 4.17
CA ASN A 195 20.24 -14.13 4.49
C ASN A 195 19.54 -15.07 3.49
N GLY A 196 19.73 -14.81 2.18
CA GLY A 196 19.07 -15.56 1.10
C GLY A 196 17.67 -15.07 0.74
N SER A 197 17.06 -14.18 1.54
CA SER A 197 15.75 -13.58 1.23
C SER A 197 15.91 -12.21 0.56
N PRO A 198 15.22 -11.92 -0.55
CA PRO A 198 15.30 -10.62 -1.19
C PRO A 198 14.78 -9.50 -0.29
N MET A 199 15.31 -8.29 -0.48
CA MET A 199 14.82 -7.09 0.22
C MET A 199 13.55 -6.58 -0.46
N PRO A 200 12.40 -6.48 0.23
CA PRO A 200 11.27 -5.72 -0.29
C PRO A 200 11.61 -4.22 -0.26
N LEU A 201 11.45 -3.52 -1.36
CA LEU A 201 11.77 -2.09 -1.45
C LEU A 201 10.62 -1.33 -2.10
N GLU A 202 9.99 -0.41 -1.36
CA GLU A 202 9.07 0.54 -1.95
C GLU A 202 9.82 1.68 -2.64
N LYS A 203 9.61 1.83 -3.94
CA LYS A 203 9.97 3.04 -4.66
C LYS A 203 8.83 4.05 -4.52
N ASP A 204 9.05 5.12 -3.75
CA ASP A 204 8.10 6.22 -3.68
C ASP A 204 8.07 6.98 -5.01
N PHE A 205 6.90 6.93 -5.63
CA PHE A 205 6.65 7.51 -6.94
C PHE A 205 5.78 8.76 -6.76
N SER A 206 6.42 9.89 -6.46
CA SER A 206 5.71 11.15 -6.25
C SER A 206 5.70 12.00 -7.49
N PRO A 207 4.56 12.59 -7.85
CA PRO A 207 4.46 13.48 -9.00
C PRO A 207 5.17 14.80 -8.67
N THR A 208 6.34 14.98 -9.18
CA THR A 208 7.01 16.28 -9.21
C THR A 208 6.58 17.13 -10.41
N LEU A 209 5.77 16.55 -11.29
CA LEU A 209 5.40 17.13 -12.56
C LEU A 209 3.95 17.60 -12.60
N ALA A 210 3.54 18.38 -11.61
CA ALA A 210 2.36 19.23 -11.70
C ALA A 210 2.71 20.52 -12.48
N GLY A 211 3.53 20.40 -13.53
CA GLY A 211 4.01 21.55 -14.30
C GLY A 211 3.23 21.80 -15.57
N SER A 212 3.63 22.86 -16.29
CA SER A 212 2.93 23.46 -17.42
C SER A 212 2.84 22.60 -18.70
N ASP A 213 3.57 21.48 -18.79
CA ASP A 213 3.57 20.60 -19.96
C ASP A 213 3.06 19.20 -19.60
N LEU A 214 1.75 19.08 -19.49
CA LEU A 214 1.07 17.82 -19.10
C LEU A 214 1.27 16.70 -20.14
N ALA A 215 1.44 17.01 -21.40
CA ALA A 215 1.62 16.00 -22.46
C ALA A 215 3.02 15.37 -22.40
N ALA A 216 4.05 16.18 -22.25
CA ALA A 216 5.41 15.68 -22.04
C ALA A 216 5.53 14.91 -20.71
N ALA A 217 4.81 15.36 -19.67
CA ALA A 217 4.77 14.67 -18.39
C ALA A 217 4.21 13.24 -18.49
N LYS A 218 3.15 13.00 -19.25
CA LYS A 218 2.58 11.65 -19.43
C LYS A 218 3.63 10.67 -19.97
N ALA A 219 4.28 11.01 -21.07
CA ALA A 219 5.30 10.16 -21.68
C ALA A 219 6.47 9.88 -20.71
N LYS A 220 6.89 10.89 -19.96
CA LYS A 220 7.97 10.77 -18.97
C LYS A 220 7.59 9.91 -17.77
N ILE A 221 6.36 10.00 -17.29
CA ILE A 221 5.84 9.13 -16.24
C ILE A 221 5.86 7.66 -16.67
N LEU A 222 5.43 7.36 -17.88
CA LEU A 222 5.45 5.99 -18.41
C LEU A 222 6.89 5.49 -18.62
N GLU A 223 7.81 6.36 -19.05
CA GLU A 223 9.24 6.05 -19.13
C GLU A 223 9.78 5.67 -17.73
N TRP A 224 9.50 6.45 -16.71
CA TRP A 224 9.93 6.15 -15.34
C TRP A 224 9.42 4.80 -14.84
N LEU A 225 8.16 4.48 -15.14
CA LEU A 225 7.58 3.19 -14.73
C LEU A 225 8.29 1.99 -15.36
N ARG A 226 8.84 2.15 -16.58
CA ARG A 226 9.62 1.09 -17.26
C ARG A 226 11.07 1.04 -16.80
N VAL A 227 11.69 2.21 -16.60
CA VAL A 227 13.15 2.31 -16.41
C VAL A 227 13.55 2.11 -14.94
N VAL A 228 12.76 2.62 -14.00
CA VAL A 228 13.12 2.59 -12.58
C VAL A 228 13.29 1.19 -12.02
N PRO A 229 12.39 0.21 -12.22
CA PRO A 229 12.60 -1.15 -11.74
C PRO A 229 13.89 -1.77 -12.29
N LYS A 230 14.15 -1.58 -13.58
CA LYS A 230 15.38 -2.04 -14.24
C LYS A 230 16.64 -1.45 -13.60
N LEU A 231 16.66 -0.15 -13.32
CA LEU A 231 17.82 0.49 -12.68
C LEU A 231 18.08 -0.07 -11.29
N ILE A 232 17.03 -0.29 -10.49
CA ILE A 232 17.17 -0.86 -9.14
C ILE A 232 17.66 -2.32 -9.21
N HIS A 233 17.10 -3.15 -10.10
CA HIS A 233 17.55 -4.53 -10.29
C HIS A 233 19.00 -4.59 -10.79
N THR A 234 19.38 -3.70 -11.71
CA THR A 234 20.75 -3.59 -12.20
C THR A 234 21.72 -3.21 -11.09
N ALA A 235 21.35 -2.22 -10.26
CA ALA A 235 22.14 -1.77 -9.11
C ALA A 235 22.31 -2.90 -8.08
N ALA A 236 21.23 -3.64 -7.77
CA ALA A 236 21.29 -4.80 -6.87
C ALA A 236 22.22 -5.89 -7.43
N SER A 237 22.11 -6.22 -8.72
CA SER A 237 22.97 -7.19 -9.39
C SER A 237 24.43 -6.76 -9.37
N ARG A 238 24.75 -5.50 -9.66
CA ARG A 238 26.13 -4.96 -9.63
C ARG A 238 26.72 -4.99 -8.23
N SER A 239 25.92 -4.78 -7.20
CA SER A 239 26.41 -4.81 -5.82
C SER A 239 26.87 -6.19 -5.38
N GLY A 240 26.30 -7.26 -5.93
CA GLY A 240 26.56 -8.64 -5.51
C GLY A 240 26.08 -8.98 -4.09
N LEU A 241 25.38 -8.07 -3.41
CA LEU A 241 24.97 -8.21 -2.00
C LEU A 241 23.66 -8.94 -1.80
N GLY A 242 22.82 -9.06 -2.84
CA GLY A 242 21.54 -9.75 -2.76
C GLY A 242 20.54 -9.28 -3.81
N GLN A 243 19.30 -9.72 -3.66
CA GLN A 243 18.21 -9.40 -4.56
C GLN A 243 17.28 -8.37 -3.93
N VAL A 244 16.61 -7.58 -4.76
CA VAL A 244 15.56 -6.62 -4.38
C VAL A 244 14.26 -7.03 -5.06
N ARG A 245 13.15 -7.02 -4.31
CA ARG A 245 11.81 -7.01 -4.86
C ARG A 245 11.32 -5.57 -4.90
N VAL A 246 11.19 -5.02 -6.10
CA VAL A 246 10.85 -3.62 -6.32
C VAL A 246 9.35 -3.44 -6.32
N GLY A 247 8.85 -2.60 -5.43
CA GLY A 247 7.45 -2.17 -5.39
C GLY A 247 7.29 -0.73 -5.83
N MET A 248 6.43 -0.49 -6.81
CA MET A 248 6.13 0.85 -7.29
C MET A 248 4.94 1.42 -6.54
N LYS A 249 5.17 2.46 -5.71
CA LYS A 249 4.08 3.17 -5.03
C LYS A 249 3.50 4.22 -5.95
N LEU A 250 2.40 3.86 -6.60
CA LEU A 250 1.74 4.70 -7.58
C LEU A 250 0.98 5.87 -6.93
N PHE A 251 0.72 6.88 -7.71
CA PHE A 251 -0.07 8.04 -7.32
C PHE A 251 -1.25 8.24 -8.26
N ASN A 252 -2.27 8.95 -7.81
CA ASN A 252 -3.29 9.48 -8.70
C ASN A 252 -2.74 10.70 -9.42
N ALA A 253 -2.38 10.53 -10.69
CA ALA A 253 -1.92 11.61 -11.53
C ALA A 253 -3.03 12.66 -11.73
N LEU A 254 -2.64 13.89 -12.09
CA LEU A 254 -3.58 14.96 -12.49
C LEU A 254 -4.42 14.63 -13.73
N PHE A 255 -4.03 13.58 -14.43
CA PHE A 255 -4.64 13.14 -15.66
C PHE A 255 -5.92 12.33 -15.41
N ASP A 256 -6.62 11.99 -16.48
CA ASP A 256 -7.83 11.20 -16.47
C ASP A 256 -7.62 9.73 -16.01
N ASP A 257 -8.71 9.02 -15.84
CA ASP A 257 -8.66 7.60 -15.46
C ASP A 257 -8.04 6.73 -16.55
N ALA A 258 -8.16 7.13 -17.83
CA ALA A 258 -7.55 6.41 -18.95
C ALA A 258 -6.01 6.37 -18.81
N PHE A 259 -5.40 7.47 -18.38
CA PHE A 259 -3.97 7.51 -18.14
C PHE A 259 -3.57 6.65 -16.91
N GLN A 260 -4.40 6.58 -15.89
CA GLN A 260 -4.16 5.67 -14.76
C GLN A 260 -4.15 4.20 -15.22
N LEU A 261 -5.04 3.83 -16.15
CA LEU A 261 -5.05 2.50 -16.75
C LEU A 261 -3.81 2.24 -17.62
N GLU A 262 -3.32 3.26 -18.33
CA GLU A 262 -2.06 3.17 -19.09
C GLU A 262 -0.84 2.97 -18.17
N MET A 263 -0.83 3.59 -16.99
CA MET A 263 0.18 3.33 -15.95
C MET A 263 0.15 1.86 -15.49
N PHE A 264 -1.05 1.28 -15.27
CA PHE A 264 -1.18 -0.13 -14.93
C PHE A 264 -0.69 -1.05 -16.04
N ASP A 265 -1.08 -0.81 -17.30
CA ASP A 265 -0.59 -1.58 -18.43
C ASP A 265 0.95 -1.52 -18.52
N THR A 266 1.52 -0.36 -18.22
CA THR A 266 2.97 -0.16 -18.26
C THR A 266 3.72 -0.97 -17.21
N ILE A 267 3.25 -1.03 -15.96
CA ILE A 267 3.89 -1.81 -14.90
C ILE A 267 3.68 -3.32 -15.05
N HIS A 268 2.63 -3.74 -15.77
CA HIS A 268 2.35 -5.15 -16.09
C HIS A 268 3.01 -5.61 -17.39
N GLY A 269 3.77 -4.74 -18.06
CA GLY A 269 4.45 -5.02 -19.34
C GLY A 269 5.43 -6.19 -19.29
N GLU A 270 6.40 -6.22 -20.19
CA GLU A 270 7.32 -7.35 -20.38
C GLU A 270 8.04 -7.78 -19.10
N ALA A 271 8.07 -9.10 -18.83
CA ALA A 271 8.37 -9.69 -17.54
C ALA A 271 9.81 -9.48 -16.99
N ILE A 272 10.78 -9.10 -17.85
CA ILE A 272 12.21 -9.11 -17.46
C ILE A 272 12.58 -7.93 -16.56
N ASP A 273 11.92 -6.78 -16.71
CA ASP A 273 12.30 -5.54 -16.01
C ASP A 273 11.13 -4.91 -15.23
N ARG A 274 10.01 -5.63 -15.05
CA ARG A 274 8.84 -5.10 -14.30
C ARG A 274 9.08 -5.12 -12.79
N PRO A 275 8.35 -4.29 -12.03
CA PRO A 275 8.34 -4.44 -10.57
C PRO A 275 7.69 -5.77 -10.16
N GLU A 276 8.03 -6.28 -8.98
CA GLU A 276 7.43 -7.49 -8.43
C GLU A 276 6.09 -7.23 -7.75
N PHE A 277 5.81 -6.00 -7.35
CA PHE A 277 4.55 -5.59 -6.73
C PHE A 277 4.30 -4.09 -6.94
N PHE A 278 3.10 -3.64 -6.59
CA PHE A 278 2.80 -2.22 -6.56
C PHE A 278 1.88 -1.84 -5.40
N ILE A 279 1.82 -0.54 -5.11
CA ILE A 279 0.95 0.03 -4.11
C ILE A 279 0.05 1.07 -4.79
N TYR A 280 -1.27 0.95 -4.59
CA TYR A 280 -2.26 1.85 -5.23
C TYR A 280 -3.28 2.38 -4.23
N ALA A 281 -3.55 3.63 -4.23
CA ALA A 281 -2.77 4.74 -4.76
C ALA A 281 -2.59 5.79 -3.69
N ASN A 282 -1.39 6.36 -3.71
CA ASN A 282 -1.08 7.47 -2.84
C ASN A 282 -1.78 8.73 -3.37
N ARG A 283 -2.28 9.57 -2.53
CA ARG A 283 -2.77 10.95 -2.65
C ARG A 283 -3.33 11.39 -4.02
N MET A 284 -4.28 12.30 -3.95
CA MET A 284 -4.73 13.15 -5.06
C MET A 284 -4.01 14.50 -5.02
N PHE A 285 -4.00 15.19 -6.16
CA PHE A 285 -3.52 16.55 -6.27
C PHE A 285 -4.58 17.40 -6.98
N ASP A 286 -4.91 18.56 -6.39
CA ASP A 286 -5.75 19.58 -6.99
C ASP A 286 -5.04 20.93 -6.84
N PRO A 287 -4.63 21.58 -7.95
CA PRO A 287 -3.91 22.85 -7.89
C PRO A 287 -4.75 24.01 -7.31
N HIS A 288 -6.06 23.86 -7.29
CA HIS A 288 -6.99 24.89 -6.79
C HIS A 288 -7.38 24.69 -5.33
N ARG A 289 -7.11 23.52 -4.78
CA ARG A 289 -7.47 23.20 -3.40
C ARG A 289 -6.41 23.74 -2.44
N GLU A 290 -6.90 24.32 -1.34
CA GLU A 290 -6.05 24.89 -0.28
C GLU A 290 -6.17 24.04 0.99
N PHE A 291 -5.03 23.75 1.60
CA PHE A 291 -4.92 23.11 2.92
C PHE A 291 -3.81 23.79 3.71
N ASP A 292 -4.06 24.10 4.96
CA ASP A 292 -3.08 24.71 5.87
C ASP A 292 -2.45 25.98 5.27
N GLY A 293 -3.29 26.81 4.59
CA GLY A 293 -2.87 28.03 3.90
C GLY A 293 -1.98 27.81 2.66
N GLN A 294 -1.87 26.58 2.16
CA GLN A 294 -1.08 26.25 0.97
C GLN A 294 -1.97 25.72 -0.16
N ARG A 295 -1.79 26.25 -1.35
CA ARG A 295 -2.42 25.75 -2.57
C ARG A 295 -1.55 24.72 -3.27
N GLY A 296 -2.20 23.82 -4.02
CA GLY A 296 -1.46 22.84 -4.82
C GLY A 296 -0.74 21.78 -3.99
N VAL A 297 -1.29 21.39 -2.86
CA VAL A 297 -0.80 20.28 -2.04
C VAL A 297 -1.57 19.00 -2.33
N ALA A 298 -0.86 17.88 -2.26
CA ALA A 298 -1.50 16.59 -2.38
C ALA A 298 -2.33 16.27 -1.13
N TYR A 299 -3.49 15.66 -1.31
CA TYR A 299 -4.45 15.37 -0.24
C TYR A 299 -4.98 13.95 -0.32
N GLY A 300 -5.63 13.50 0.76
CA GLY A 300 -6.32 12.22 0.88
C GLY A 300 -7.82 12.42 1.12
N GLY A 301 -8.47 11.43 1.71
CA GLY A 301 -9.88 11.47 2.07
C GLY A 301 -10.79 10.77 1.04
N PRO A 302 -12.12 10.97 1.12
CA PRO A 302 -13.10 10.22 0.32
C PRO A 302 -12.90 10.29 -1.19
N ASP A 303 -12.58 11.46 -1.74
CA ASP A 303 -12.33 11.61 -3.18
C ASP A 303 -11.21 10.69 -3.69
N LEU A 304 -10.20 10.43 -2.83
CA LEU A 304 -9.10 9.53 -3.16
C LEU A 304 -9.58 8.09 -3.27
N SER A 305 -10.33 7.58 -2.28
CA SER A 305 -10.87 6.23 -2.33
C SER A 305 -11.87 6.06 -3.48
N ASP A 306 -12.74 7.04 -3.69
CA ASP A 306 -13.73 7.00 -4.79
C ASP A 306 -13.06 6.86 -6.15
N ARG A 307 -11.99 7.61 -6.37
CA ARG A 307 -11.20 7.50 -7.60
C ARG A 307 -10.47 6.18 -7.69
N ASN A 308 -9.79 5.76 -6.60
CA ASN A 308 -9.06 4.51 -6.58
C ASN A 308 -9.96 3.32 -6.94
N LEU A 309 -11.12 3.21 -6.29
CA LEU A 309 -12.04 2.10 -6.51
C LEU A 309 -12.58 2.12 -7.95
N ARG A 310 -12.95 3.29 -8.49
CA ARG A 310 -13.42 3.43 -9.86
C ARG A 310 -12.36 3.00 -10.89
N VAL A 311 -11.13 3.43 -10.73
CA VAL A 311 -10.02 3.05 -11.63
C VAL A 311 -9.73 1.56 -11.55
N LEU A 312 -9.74 0.98 -10.34
CA LEU A 312 -9.54 -0.46 -10.14
C LEU A 312 -10.66 -1.29 -10.79
N ASP A 313 -11.92 -0.85 -10.74
CA ASP A 313 -13.04 -1.51 -11.40
C ASP A 313 -12.88 -1.49 -12.93
N GLN A 314 -12.49 -0.36 -13.49
CA GLN A 314 -12.21 -0.25 -14.91
C GLN A 314 -11.05 -1.16 -15.33
N TRP A 315 -10.00 -1.23 -14.52
CA TRP A 315 -8.85 -2.09 -14.80
C TRP A 315 -9.21 -3.58 -14.75
N ARG A 316 -9.97 -4.01 -13.72
CA ARG A 316 -10.50 -5.38 -13.63
C ARG A 316 -11.33 -5.76 -14.86
N SER A 317 -12.26 -4.90 -15.25
CA SER A 317 -13.11 -5.15 -16.42
C SER A 317 -12.28 -5.31 -17.69
N LYS A 318 -11.24 -4.48 -17.87
CA LYS A 318 -10.32 -4.54 -19.00
C LYS A 318 -9.50 -5.85 -19.01
N THR A 319 -8.95 -6.23 -17.87
CA THR A 319 -8.12 -7.44 -17.74
C THR A 319 -8.93 -8.72 -17.88
N HIS A 320 -10.16 -8.74 -17.37
CA HIS A 320 -11.07 -9.86 -17.55
C HIS A 320 -11.41 -10.07 -19.03
N THR A 321 -11.80 -9.01 -19.75
CA THR A 321 -12.11 -9.07 -21.20
C THR A 321 -10.90 -9.55 -22.00
N ARG A 322 -9.69 -9.09 -21.68
CA ARG A 322 -8.46 -9.53 -22.34
C ARG A 322 -8.17 -11.00 -22.05
N SER A 323 -8.29 -11.44 -20.79
CA SER A 323 -8.10 -12.85 -20.40
C SER A 323 -9.05 -13.80 -21.12
N VAL A 324 -10.33 -13.44 -21.24
CA VAL A 324 -11.31 -14.23 -22.00
C VAL A 324 -10.96 -14.30 -23.47
N SER A 325 -10.61 -13.18 -24.09
CA SER A 325 -10.21 -13.12 -25.50
C SER A 325 -8.94 -13.94 -25.79
N GLU A 326 -7.93 -13.87 -24.91
CA GLU A 326 -6.70 -14.64 -25.04
C GLU A 326 -6.91 -16.15 -24.81
N ARG A 327 -7.80 -16.57 -23.91
CA ARG A 327 -8.19 -17.97 -23.73
C ARG A 327 -8.88 -18.52 -24.98
N LEU A 328 -9.83 -17.78 -25.55
CA LEU A 328 -10.52 -18.16 -26.79
C LEU A 328 -9.57 -18.29 -27.98
N SER A 329 -8.53 -17.45 -28.04
CA SER A 329 -7.49 -17.54 -29.08
C SER A 329 -6.53 -18.70 -28.84
N ALA A 330 -6.16 -18.97 -27.57
CA ALA A 330 -5.28 -20.09 -27.20
C ALA A 330 -5.93 -21.46 -27.46
N ASP A 331 -7.22 -21.59 -27.15
CA ASP A 331 -7.99 -22.80 -27.46
C ASP A 331 -8.03 -23.08 -28.98
N SER A 332 -7.98 -22.04 -29.80
CA SER A 332 -7.91 -22.17 -31.26
C SER A 332 -6.53 -22.55 -31.79
N THR A 333 -5.45 -22.32 -31.04
CA THR A 333 -4.04 -22.51 -31.47
C THR A 333 -3.33 -23.67 -30.75
N ASN A 334 -3.95 -24.29 -29.77
CA ASN A 334 -3.36 -25.38 -28.94
C ASN A 334 -2.03 -24.97 -28.26
N ASP A 335 -1.82 -23.68 -27.99
CA ASP A 335 -0.60 -23.14 -27.39
C ASP A 335 -0.72 -22.96 -25.87
N SER A 336 -0.22 -23.96 -25.12
CA SER A 336 -0.23 -23.97 -23.66
C SER A 336 0.65 -22.86 -23.02
N SER A 337 1.54 -22.22 -23.78
CA SER A 337 2.40 -21.15 -23.30
C SER A 337 1.64 -19.83 -23.14
N LEU A 338 0.60 -19.61 -23.94
CA LEU A 338 -0.30 -18.46 -23.85
C LEU A 338 -1.17 -18.53 -22.60
N THR A 339 -1.63 -19.71 -22.21
CA THR A 339 -2.48 -19.89 -21.01
C THR A 339 -1.73 -19.55 -19.72
N ARG A 340 -0.41 -19.72 -19.69
CA ARG A 340 0.44 -19.40 -18.52
C ARG A 340 0.70 -17.90 -18.36
N ARG A 341 0.68 -17.11 -19.45
CA ARG A 341 0.89 -15.64 -19.41
C ARG A 341 -0.32 -14.86 -18.90
N VAL A 342 -1.52 -15.44 -18.97
CA VAL A 342 -2.79 -14.76 -18.67
C VAL A 342 -3.07 -14.64 -17.17
N SER A 343 -2.35 -15.35 -16.27
CA SER A 343 -2.73 -15.50 -14.87
C SER A 343 -1.86 -14.81 -13.82
N GLU A 344 -0.80 -14.11 -14.20
CA GLU A 344 0.08 -13.47 -13.20
C GLU A 344 -0.21 -11.96 -13.04
N HIS A 345 -1.28 -11.66 -12.32
CA HIS A 345 -1.45 -10.32 -11.75
C HIS A 345 -0.32 -10.07 -10.74
N LEU A 346 0.34 -8.91 -10.84
CA LEU A 346 1.26 -8.48 -9.81
C LEU A 346 0.52 -8.35 -8.48
N PRO A 347 1.05 -8.90 -7.37
CA PRO A 347 0.49 -8.66 -6.05
C PRO A 347 0.52 -7.16 -5.75
N TRP A 348 -0.49 -6.68 -5.04
CA TRP A 348 -0.54 -5.27 -4.72
C TRP A 348 -1.14 -4.97 -3.36
N SER A 349 -0.69 -3.85 -2.79
CA SER A 349 -1.16 -3.34 -1.51
C SER A 349 -2.01 -2.09 -1.72
N ALA A 350 -3.17 -2.04 -1.07
CA ALA A 350 -4.04 -0.88 -1.13
C ALA A 350 -3.59 0.23 -0.19
N THR A 351 -3.72 1.47 -0.63
CA THR A 351 -3.59 2.66 0.21
C THR A 351 -4.55 3.74 -0.24
N GLY A 352 -4.90 4.66 0.64
CA GLY A 352 -5.78 5.79 0.36
C GLY A 352 -7.15 5.66 1.00
N ASN A 353 -7.41 6.50 2.00
CA ASN A 353 -8.67 6.61 2.73
C ASN A 353 -9.20 5.30 3.34
N ILE A 354 -8.29 4.40 3.76
CA ILE A 354 -8.71 3.19 4.48
C ILE A 354 -8.93 3.57 5.94
N THR A 355 -10.16 3.95 6.27
CA THR A 355 -10.58 4.40 7.60
C THR A 355 -11.54 3.43 8.28
N THR A 356 -11.98 2.38 7.56
CA THR A 356 -12.89 1.34 8.05
C THR A 356 -12.48 -0.02 7.50
N GLY A 357 -12.89 -1.08 8.18
CA GLY A 357 -12.76 -2.45 7.69
C GLY A 357 -13.54 -2.69 6.40
N ARG A 358 -14.71 -2.05 6.25
CA ARG A 358 -15.48 -2.05 4.99
C ARG A 358 -14.63 -1.56 3.82
N MET A 359 -13.96 -0.41 3.96
CA MET A 359 -13.11 0.13 2.90
C MET A 359 -11.96 -0.82 2.54
N ALA A 360 -11.38 -1.49 3.54
CA ALA A 360 -10.37 -2.52 3.28
C ALA A 360 -10.93 -3.69 2.47
N VAL A 361 -12.16 -4.14 2.78
CA VAL A 361 -12.84 -5.21 2.03
C VAL A 361 -13.22 -4.76 0.62
N GLU A 362 -13.56 -3.49 0.38
CA GLU A 362 -13.73 -2.93 -0.98
C GLU A 362 -12.45 -3.04 -1.82
N TYR A 363 -11.28 -2.76 -1.23
CA TYR A 363 -10.00 -2.98 -1.92
C TYR A 363 -9.68 -4.46 -2.11
N LEU A 364 -9.98 -5.31 -1.11
CA LEU A 364 -9.82 -6.77 -1.19
C LEU A 364 -10.65 -7.35 -2.34
N LEU A 365 -11.91 -6.92 -2.50
CA LEU A 365 -12.80 -7.29 -3.61
C LEU A 365 -12.18 -6.99 -4.98
N ARG A 366 -11.25 -6.05 -5.04
CA ARG A 366 -10.50 -5.67 -6.25
C ARG A 366 -9.12 -6.31 -6.34
N GLY A 367 -8.82 -7.26 -5.45
CA GLY A 367 -7.61 -8.08 -5.47
C GLY A 367 -6.44 -7.55 -4.65
N ALA A 368 -6.63 -6.55 -3.78
CA ALA A 368 -5.59 -6.17 -2.83
C ALA A 368 -5.32 -7.30 -1.84
N THR A 369 -4.04 -7.58 -1.57
CA THR A 369 -3.64 -8.60 -0.60
C THR A 369 -3.22 -8.04 0.75
N SER A 370 -3.08 -6.71 0.84
CA SER A 370 -2.66 -5.99 2.05
C SER A 370 -3.05 -4.51 1.99
N PHE A 371 -3.00 -3.84 3.15
CA PHE A 371 -3.50 -2.48 3.32
C PHE A 371 -2.47 -1.60 4.04
N GLN A 372 -2.04 -0.51 3.40
CA GLN A 372 -1.13 0.47 3.98
C GLN A 372 -1.89 1.68 4.50
N LEU A 373 -1.77 1.95 5.79
CA LEU A 373 -2.43 3.07 6.45
C LEU A 373 -1.41 4.05 7.06
N HIS A 374 -1.74 5.33 7.01
CA HIS A 374 -0.99 6.36 7.73
C HIS A 374 -1.94 7.32 8.45
N THR A 375 -2.84 8.00 7.73
CA THR A 375 -3.77 8.99 8.29
C THR A 375 -4.57 8.42 9.45
N PHE A 376 -5.12 7.21 9.29
CA PHE A 376 -5.95 6.58 10.31
C PHE A 376 -5.20 6.26 11.61
N PHE A 377 -3.88 6.04 11.56
CA PHE A 377 -3.04 5.88 12.76
C PHE A 377 -2.66 7.22 13.43
N GLN A 378 -3.06 8.36 12.86
CA GLN A 378 -2.75 9.69 13.39
C GLN A 378 -3.96 10.47 13.88
N LEU A 379 -5.15 9.91 13.77
CA LEU A 379 -6.35 10.60 14.21
C LEU A 379 -6.23 11.01 15.69
N PRO A 380 -6.89 12.09 16.10
CA PRO A 380 -7.02 12.46 17.51
C PRO A 380 -7.54 11.29 18.34
N ALA A 381 -7.10 11.19 19.60
CA ALA A 381 -7.44 10.05 20.47
C ALA A 381 -8.96 9.88 20.69
N GLU A 382 -9.70 10.97 20.57
CA GLU A 382 -11.16 11.04 20.71
C GLU A 382 -11.89 10.30 19.60
N GLN A 383 -11.25 10.14 18.44
CA GLN A 383 -11.79 9.44 17.27
C GLN A 383 -11.80 7.91 17.41
N TYR A 384 -11.16 7.37 18.45
CA TYR A 384 -11.17 5.95 18.72
C TYR A 384 -12.01 5.62 19.94
N SER A 385 -12.82 4.58 19.87
CA SER A 385 -13.63 4.09 21.00
C SER A 385 -12.75 3.46 22.07
N MET A 386 -11.70 2.73 21.66
CA MET A 386 -10.74 2.14 22.58
C MET A 386 -9.87 3.21 23.21
N LYS A 387 -9.81 3.22 24.56
CA LYS A 387 -9.07 4.24 25.34
C LYS A 387 -7.74 3.74 25.89
N VAL A 388 -7.49 2.44 25.82
CA VAL A 388 -6.24 1.79 26.26
C VAL A 388 -5.35 1.48 25.06
N GLY A 389 -4.09 1.13 25.29
CA GLY A 389 -3.15 0.80 24.23
C GLY A 389 -2.61 1.99 23.45
N ASN A 390 -1.69 1.73 22.52
CA ASN A 390 -1.12 2.74 21.64
C ASN A 390 -2.08 3.08 20.47
N ARG A 391 -1.75 4.11 19.68
CA ARG A 391 -2.61 4.55 18.56
C ARG A 391 -2.84 3.48 17.51
N THR A 392 -1.83 2.66 17.21
CA THR A 392 -1.94 1.57 16.24
C THR A 392 -2.93 0.52 16.72
N GLN A 393 -2.89 0.14 17.99
CA GLN A 393 -3.86 -0.79 18.57
C GLN A 393 -5.30 -0.23 18.56
N ARG A 394 -5.46 1.05 18.88
CA ARG A 394 -6.79 1.73 18.82
C ARG A 394 -7.36 1.74 17.42
N ALA A 395 -6.53 2.01 16.42
CA ALA A 395 -6.95 1.99 15.03
C ALA A 395 -7.30 0.56 14.56
N LEU A 396 -6.51 -0.46 14.94
CA LEU A 396 -6.83 -1.86 14.63
C LEU A 396 -8.14 -2.32 15.28
N HIS A 397 -8.44 -1.84 16.49
CA HIS A 397 -9.72 -2.09 17.14
C HIS A 397 -10.90 -1.62 16.29
N GLU A 398 -10.88 -0.35 15.82
CA GLU A 398 -11.91 0.21 14.94
C GLU A 398 -11.99 -0.56 13.61
N LEU A 399 -10.84 -0.77 12.97
CA LEU A 399 -10.77 -1.42 11.67
C LEU A 399 -11.28 -2.86 11.69
N CYS A 400 -10.98 -3.61 12.75
CA CYS A 400 -11.33 -5.03 12.81
C CYS A 400 -12.73 -5.28 13.36
N PHE A 401 -13.10 -4.61 14.45
CA PHE A 401 -14.25 -5.02 15.28
C PHE A 401 -15.42 -4.04 15.28
N HIS A 402 -15.33 -2.85 14.64
CA HIS A 402 -16.46 -1.92 14.60
C HIS A 402 -17.72 -2.64 14.08
N PRO A 403 -18.86 -2.60 14.80
CA PRO A 403 -20.01 -3.49 14.56
C PRO A 403 -20.67 -3.28 13.20
N GLN A 404 -20.60 -2.08 12.63
CA GLN A 404 -21.19 -1.75 11.34
C GLN A 404 -20.17 -1.74 10.19
N THR A 405 -18.92 -1.33 10.47
CA THR A 405 -17.91 -1.09 9.44
C THR A 405 -16.64 -1.91 9.62
N GLY A 406 -16.60 -2.81 10.61
CA GLY A 406 -15.43 -3.60 10.93
C GLY A 406 -15.13 -4.70 9.91
N PHE A 407 -13.85 -4.98 9.75
CA PHE A 407 -13.34 -5.96 8.79
C PHE A 407 -13.91 -7.36 8.97
N VAL A 408 -14.07 -7.80 10.21
CA VAL A 408 -14.62 -9.13 10.53
C VAL A 408 -16.01 -9.32 9.91
N VAL A 409 -16.92 -8.36 10.13
CA VAL A 409 -18.29 -8.42 9.62
C VAL A 409 -18.31 -8.39 8.08
N TRP A 410 -17.53 -7.47 7.50
CA TRP A 410 -17.52 -7.29 6.05
C TRP A 410 -16.82 -8.41 5.29
N LEU A 411 -15.78 -9.03 5.88
CA LEU A 411 -15.14 -10.20 5.27
C LEU A 411 -16.07 -11.42 5.24
N HIS A 412 -16.81 -11.67 6.32
CA HIS A 412 -17.86 -12.69 6.32
C HIS A 412 -18.99 -12.40 5.32
N HIS A 413 -19.40 -11.12 5.23
CA HIS A 413 -20.39 -10.70 4.24
C HIS A 413 -19.92 -11.01 2.81
N LEU A 414 -18.70 -10.59 2.46
CA LEU A 414 -18.14 -10.84 1.13
C LEU A 414 -17.97 -12.33 0.84
N ALA A 415 -17.42 -13.09 1.79
CA ALA A 415 -17.27 -14.55 1.62
C ALA A 415 -18.61 -15.25 1.35
N ASN A 416 -19.67 -14.84 2.06
CA ASN A 416 -21.00 -15.37 1.82
C ASN A 416 -21.56 -14.96 0.44
N GLN A 417 -21.35 -13.72 0.01
CA GLN A 417 -21.74 -13.27 -1.34
C GLN A 417 -21.03 -14.06 -2.45
N LEU A 418 -19.77 -14.43 -2.23
CA LEU A 418 -18.98 -15.26 -3.15
C LEU A 418 -19.30 -16.76 -3.03
N GLY A 419 -20.19 -17.17 -2.11
CA GLY A 419 -20.52 -18.58 -1.91
C GLY A 419 -19.42 -19.42 -1.32
N LEU A 420 -18.45 -18.81 -0.63
CA LEU A 420 -17.32 -19.53 -0.02
C LEU A 420 -17.80 -20.30 1.22
N SER A 421 -17.77 -21.63 1.11
CA SER A 421 -18.20 -22.55 2.18
C SER A 421 -17.05 -23.11 3.01
N SER A 422 -15.80 -22.98 2.54
CA SER A 422 -14.63 -23.47 3.26
C SER A 422 -14.44 -22.74 4.61
N ARG A 423 -14.01 -23.48 5.62
CA ARG A 423 -13.65 -22.94 6.93
C ARG A 423 -12.23 -23.42 7.29
N PRO A 424 -11.37 -22.55 7.82
CA PRO A 424 -11.59 -21.11 7.96
C PRO A 424 -11.72 -20.39 6.61
N ILE A 425 -12.39 -19.23 6.61
CA ILE A 425 -12.39 -18.30 5.46
C ILE A 425 -10.99 -17.72 5.37
N ARG A 426 -10.30 -17.95 4.24
CA ARG A 426 -8.96 -17.42 4.01
C ARG A 426 -9.02 -16.12 3.23
N LEU A 427 -8.39 -15.08 3.75
CA LEU A 427 -8.33 -13.75 3.11
C LEU A 427 -7.83 -13.83 1.66
N LEU A 428 -6.75 -14.57 1.41
CA LEU A 428 -6.17 -14.68 0.07
C LEU A 428 -7.07 -15.43 -0.91
N ASP A 429 -7.90 -16.38 -0.44
CA ASP A 429 -8.89 -17.04 -1.28
C ASP A 429 -10.02 -16.06 -1.64
N VAL A 430 -10.51 -15.26 -0.67
CA VAL A 430 -11.50 -14.20 -0.93
C VAL A 430 -10.98 -13.21 -1.97
N ALA A 431 -9.72 -12.75 -1.86
CA ALA A 431 -9.12 -11.83 -2.83
C ALA A 431 -9.04 -12.45 -4.22
N ARG A 432 -8.65 -13.72 -4.33
CA ARG A 432 -8.53 -14.45 -5.60
C ARG A 432 -9.89 -14.69 -6.24
N ASP A 433 -10.85 -15.21 -5.47
CA ASP A 433 -12.18 -15.56 -5.98
C ASP A 433 -12.96 -14.30 -6.36
N SER A 434 -12.75 -13.19 -5.67
CA SER A 434 -13.27 -11.88 -6.06
C SER A 434 -12.81 -11.44 -7.46
N LEU A 435 -11.60 -11.82 -7.88
CA LEU A 435 -11.11 -11.55 -9.23
C LEU A 435 -11.71 -12.46 -10.29
N SER A 436 -12.17 -13.65 -9.89
CA SER A 436 -12.69 -14.69 -10.81
C SER A 436 -14.22 -14.67 -10.95
N ALA A 437 -14.94 -14.09 -10.02
CA ALA A 437 -16.39 -14.20 -9.87
C ALA A 437 -17.24 -13.31 -10.80
N ARG A 438 -16.64 -12.58 -11.79
CA ARG A 438 -17.38 -11.67 -12.69
C ARG A 438 -16.93 -11.74 -14.13
#